data_f25b313965cc9de486c0793965b44105
#
_entry.id   f25b313965cc9de486c0793965b44105
#
_cell.length_a   1.000
_cell.length_b   1.000
_cell.length_c   1.000
_cell.angle_alpha   90.00
_cell.angle_beta   90.00
_cell.angle_gamma   90.00
#
_symmetry.space_group_name_H-M   'P 1'
#
loop_
_entity.id
_entity.type
_entity.pdbx_description
1 polymer ?
#
loop_
_entity_poly.entity_id
_entity_poly.type
_entity_poly.pdbx_seq_one_letter_code
_entity_poly.pdbx_strand_id
1 'polypeptide(L)'
;MIFLTLYRLNKRLWGTVRSLASLQPYANPRNSYPVPNENTNGFIFAKIFGGFEKIRSSICDLVTISRLLNATLVIPEIQESTRSKQISYKFKSFSYLYDEEQFIASLKNDVNIVKSLPEHLKAARRSNEFPIFKPKNSASPNFYIKEILPNLKKAKVVGLIITEGGCLQSILPPSMSEFQRLRCRVAFHALQFRSEIQTLGRQMVERLRAWGQPFLSYHPGLVRDTLAYHGCAELFQDVHTELIQYRRAQMIRQGIVSDELNVDSHLQRENGSCPLMPEEVGLLLRAMGYPSKTIIYLAGSQTFGGQRLLIPLRAMFANLVDRTSLCSKTELSDLVGPETPLPSDIFQLPRPKSESEIKEEWSRAGPRPRPLPPPPERRIYPHEKEGWYGWITETDKEPNPSPRDLRMQAHRLLWDALDYIISVEADAFFPGFNNDGSGWPDFSGLVMGQRLYERASSRTYRPDRKTIAALFDITRGNMYHPKHDWTLSVKEHLNKSLSEEGLIRQSLLSKPNSFLSHPLPECSCRISSLELTKQTEGKDGRVLYGDEHECPIWMQSAEAVGVRNDDVESAEDDNDVVEQQERNGPDFTTSLTSTIDHDEEWDPND
;
A
#
# COMPACT_ATOMS: atom_id res chain seq x y z
N MET A 1 29.15 33.64 -6.70
CA MET A 1 28.98 32.48 -7.61
C MET A 1 28.56 31.20 -6.87
N ILE A 2 29.21 30.80 -5.80
CA ILE A 2 28.89 29.59 -5.00
C ILE A 2 27.45 29.59 -4.46
N PHE A 3 26.98 30.70 -3.90
CA PHE A 3 25.61 30.84 -3.37
C PHE A 3 24.52 30.65 -4.44
N LEU A 4 24.71 31.17 -5.64
CA LEU A 4 23.79 31.00 -6.78
C LEU A 4 23.77 29.55 -7.27
N THR A 5 24.93 28.89 -7.24
CA THR A 5 25.03 27.47 -7.65
C THR A 5 24.35 26.56 -6.63
N LEU A 6 24.54 26.80 -5.33
CA LEU A 6 23.87 26.08 -4.25
C LEU A 6 22.35 26.30 -4.26
N TYR A 7 21.91 27.54 -4.49
CA TYR A 7 20.49 27.88 -4.60
C TYR A 7 19.83 27.17 -5.81
N ARG A 8 20.50 27.17 -6.96
CA ARG A 8 20.02 26.44 -8.16
C ARG A 8 19.99 24.93 -7.96
N LEU A 9 21.00 24.36 -7.31
CA LEU A 9 21.05 22.95 -6.98
C LEU A 9 19.94 22.56 -6.01
N ASN A 10 19.73 23.36 -4.98
CA ASN A 10 18.67 23.13 -3.98
C ASN A 10 17.29 23.19 -4.63
N LYS A 11 17.02 24.20 -5.47
CA LYS A 11 15.76 24.28 -6.23
C LYS A 11 15.57 23.12 -7.20
N ARG A 12 16.66 22.60 -7.77
CA ARG A 12 16.61 21.46 -8.68
C ARG A 12 16.28 20.15 -7.98
N LEU A 13 16.78 19.92 -6.76
CA LEU A 13 16.58 18.68 -6.01
C LEU A 13 15.28 18.66 -5.22
N TRP A 14 14.84 19.82 -4.71
CA TRP A 14 13.74 19.92 -3.75
C TRP A 14 12.57 20.78 -4.23
N GLY A 15 12.75 21.53 -5.31
CA GLY A 15 11.71 22.41 -5.83
C GLY A 15 10.56 21.65 -6.49
N THR A 16 9.46 22.37 -6.70
CA THR A 16 8.26 21.83 -7.35
C THR A 16 8.49 21.44 -8.81
N VAL A 17 7.75 20.46 -9.27
CA VAL A 17 7.72 19.99 -10.66
C VAL A 17 6.64 20.77 -11.40
N ARG A 18 7.03 21.75 -12.22
CA ARG A 18 6.10 22.70 -12.85
C ARG A 18 5.07 22.06 -13.77
N SER A 19 5.47 21.00 -14.50
CA SER A 19 4.59 20.29 -15.44
C SER A 19 3.40 19.62 -14.75
N LEU A 20 3.48 19.37 -13.44
CA LEU A 20 2.44 18.71 -12.65
C LEU A 20 1.60 19.70 -11.82
N ALA A 21 1.93 21.00 -11.85
CA ALA A 21 1.25 22.01 -11.02
C ALA A 21 -0.22 22.25 -11.43
N SER A 22 -0.57 21.93 -12.67
CA SER A 22 -1.94 22.05 -13.19
C SER A 22 -2.85 20.86 -12.85
N LEU A 23 -2.31 19.80 -12.26
CA LEU A 23 -3.11 18.63 -11.87
C LEU A 23 -3.96 18.94 -10.63
N GLN A 24 -5.24 18.57 -10.70
CA GLN A 24 -6.22 18.74 -9.63
C GLN A 24 -6.83 17.39 -9.24
N PRO A 25 -7.13 17.17 -7.94
CA PRO A 25 -7.73 15.93 -7.49
C PRO A 25 -9.24 15.87 -7.79
N TYR A 26 -9.77 14.68 -8.00
CA TYR A 26 -11.22 14.44 -8.01
C TYR A 26 -11.78 14.39 -6.57
N ALA A 27 -11.74 15.52 -5.86
CA ALA A 27 -12.17 15.60 -4.46
C ALA A 27 -13.69 15.60 -4.28
N ASN A 28 -14.43 16.22 -5.20
CA ASN A 28 -15.87 16.40 -5.11
C ASN A 28 -16.60 15.64 -6.22
N PRO A 29 -17.79 15.09 -5.93
CA PRO A 29 -18.66 14.53 -6.98
C PRO A 29 -19.19 15.64 -7.89
N ARG A 30 -19.69 15.25 -9.08
CA ARG A 30 -20.36 16.18 -10.01
C ARG A 30 -21.54 16.90 -9.35
N ASN A 31 -21.85 18.10 -9.80
CA ASN A 31 -23.04 18.84 -9.35
C ASN A 31 -24.33 18.04 -9.55
N SER A 32 -24.42 17.26 -10.64
CA SER A 32 -25.54 16.37 -10.94
C SER A 32 -25.43 14.97 -10.29
N TYR A 33 -24.42 14.74 -9.45
CA TYR A 33 -24.21 13.46 -8.79
C TYR A 33 -25.32 13.23 -7.76
N PRO A 34 -26.16 12.16 -7.95
CA PRO A 34 -27.30 11.96 -7.08
C PRO A 34 -26.88 11.56 -5.68
N VAL A 35 -27.49 12.18 -4.68
CA VAL A 35 -27.29 11.79 -3.28
C VAL A 35 -27.78 10.36 -3.05
N PRO A 36 -27.24 9.65 -2.05
CA PRO A 36 -27.71 8.31 -1.69
C PRO A 36 -29.20 8.31 -1.37
N ASN A 37 -29.93 7.30 -1.85
CA ASN A 37 -31.33 7.16 -1.51
C ASN A 37 -31.46 6.79 -0.03
N GLU A 38 -32.41 7.40 0.68
CA GLU A 38 -32.73 7.03 2.07
C GLU A 38 -33.24 5.58 2.17
N ASN A 39 -33.99 5.13 1.14
CA ASN A 39 -34.46 3.76 1.03
C ASN A 39 -33.41 2.88 0.36
N THR A 40 -32.54 2.28 1.16
CA THR A 40 -31.50 1.37 0.68
C THR A 40 -32.00 -0.06 0.53
N ASN A 41 -31.31 -0.85 -0.30
CA ASN A 41 -31.63 -2.27 -0.52
C ASN A 41 -31.37 -3.13 0.73
N GLY A 42 -30.55 -2.66 1.66
CA GLY A 42 -30.14 -3.33 2.89
C GLY A 42 -28.78 -2.90 3.36
N PHE A 43 -28.19 -3.68 4.27
CA PHE A 43 -26.93 -3.37 4.93
C PHE A 43 -25.82 -4.30 4.45
N ILE A 44 -24.65 -3.73 4.18
CA ILE A 44 -23.41 -4.48 3.92
C ILE A 44 -22.54 -4.39 5.17
N PHE A 45 -22.24 -5.54 5.75
CA PHE A 45 -21.30 -5.71 6.83
C PHE A 45 -20.03 -6.38 6.33
N ALA A 46 -18.85 -5.94 6.73
CA ALA A 46 -17.60 -6.50 6.22
C ALA A 46 -16.55 -6.74 7.31
N LYS A 47 -15.83 -7.86 7.18
CA LYS A 47 -14.60 -8.15 7.90
C LYS A 47 -13.43 -8.06 6.91
N ILE A 48 -12.45 -7.25 7.24
CA ILE A 48 -11.26 -7.02 6.42
C ILE A 48 -10.05 -7.60 7.11
N PHE A 49 -9.29 -8.40 6.37
CA PHE A 49 -8.04 -9.02 6.82
C PHE A 49 -6.86 -8.47 6.01
N GLY A 50 -5.69 -8.38 6.63
CA GLY A 50 -4.45 -8.02 5.99
C GLY A 50 -3.81 -6.75 6.51
N GLY A 51 -2.64 -6.43 5.96
CA GLY A 51 -1.86 -5.26 6.32
C GLY A 51 -2.50 -3.93 5.91
N PHE A 52 -1.79 -2.86 6.19
CA PHE A 52 -2.23 -1.48 5.99
C PHE A 52 -2.77 -1.20 4.58
N GLU A 53 -2.05 -1.63 3.56
CA GLU A 53 -2.39 -1.40 2.15
C GLU A 53 -3.67 -2.13 1.75
N LYS A 54 -3.79 -3.38 2.20
CA LYS A 54 -4.95 -4.23 1.92
C LYS A 54 -6.22 -3.67 2.56
N ILE A 55 -6.10 -3.17 3.79
CA ILE A 55 -7.22 -2.54 4.51
C ILE A 55 -7.72 -1.32 3.73
N ARG A 56 -6.82 -0.42 3.31
CA ARG A 56 -7.21 0.79 2.56
C ARG A 56 -7.91 0.43 1.25
N SER A 57 -7.33 -0.46 0.45
CA SER A 57 -7.93 -0.91 -0.81
C SER A 57 -9.32 -1.52 -0.60
N SER A 58 -9.45 -2.39 0.40
CA SER A 58 -10.72 -3.05 0.73
C SER A 58 -11.81 -2.05 1.14
N ILE A 59 -11.49 -1.04 1.93
CA ILE A 59 -12.45 0.00 2.33
C ILE A 59 -12.89 0.81 1.10
N CYS A 60 -11.97 1.15 0.19
CA CYS A 60 -12.31 1.85 -1.04
C CYS A 60 -13.30 1.06 -1.90
N ASP A 61 -13.07 -0.24 -2.03
CA ASP A 61 -13.95 -1.14 -2.76
C ASP A 61 -15.31 -1.29 -2.09
N LEU A 62 -15.34 -1.45 -0.75
CA LEU A 62 -16.60 -1.58 0.00
C LEU A 62 -17.51 -0.36 -0.15
N VAL A 63 -16.96 0.85 -0.08
CA VAL A 63 -17.72 2.08 -0.30
C VAL A 63 -18.29 2.09 -1.74
N THR A 64 -17.44 1.74 -2.71
CA THR A 64 -17.83 1.69 -4.12
C THR A 64 -18.96 0.68 -4.36
N ILE A 65 -18.84 -0.53 -3.81
CA ILE A 65 -19.85 -1.58 -3.91
C ILE A 65 -21.15 -1.16 -3.20
N SER A 66 -21.05 -0.54 -2.03
CA SER A 66 -22.21 -0.05 -1.30
C SER A 66 -22.97 1.00 -2.11
N ARG A 67 -22.25 1.90 -2.78
CA ARG A 67 -22.84 2.85 -3.74
C ARG A 67 -23.49 2.14 -4.91
N LEU A 68 -22.78 1.18 -5.54
CA LEU A 68 -23.28 0.41 -6.68
C LEU A 68 -24.59 -0.32 -6.38
N LEU A 69 -24.68 -0.91 -5.19
CA LEU A 69 -25.83 -1.71 -4.77
C LEU A 69 -26.94 -0.89 -4.13
N ASN A 70 -26.80 0.43 -4.01
CA ASN A 70 -27.65 1.30 -3.18
C ASN A 70 -27.88 0.67 -1.80
N ALA A 71 -26.78 0.36 -1.12
CA ALA A 71 -26.76 -0.27 0.19
C ALA A 71 -26.22 0.68 1.28
N THR A 72 -26.64 0.48 2.51
CA THR A 72 -26.04 1.13 3.67
C THR A 72 -24.81 0.33 4.09
N LEU A 73 -23.65 0.98 4.16
CA LEU A 73 -22.42 0.37 4.65
C LEU A 73 -22.38 0.45 6.18
N VAL A 74 -22.18 -0.67 6.82
CA VAL A 74 -21.78 -0.71 8.23
C VAL A 74 -20.29 -0.49 8.31
N ILE A 75 -19.80 0.32 9.26
CA ILE A 75 -18.35 0.53 9.43
C ILE A 75 -17.63 -0.81 9.44
N PRO A 76 -16.65 -1.01 8.54
CA PRO A 76 -15.98 -2.31 8.40
C PRO A 76 -15.16 -2.69 9.64
N GLU A 77 -15.12 -3.97 9.95
CA GLU A 77 -14.24 -4.51 11.00
C GLU A 77 -12.86 -4.82 10.44
N ILE A 78 -11.84 -4.27 11.08
CA ILE A 78 -10.42 -4.51 10.76
C ILE A 78 -9.93 -5.63 11.66
N GLN A 79 -9.74 -6.83 11.11
CA GLN A 79 -9.47 -8.03 11.91
C GLN A 79 -8.07 -8.05 12.53
N GLU A 80 -7.07 -7.45 11.87
CA GLU A 80 -5.72 -7.34 12.44
C GLU A 80 -5.71 -6.52 13.72
N SER A 81 -6.60 -5.52 13.84
CA SER A 81 -6.73 -4.72 15.07
C SER A 81 -7.47 -5.46 16.19
N THR A 82 -8.30 -6.47 15.87
CA THR A 82 -9.16 -7.20 16.83
C THR A 82 -8.66 -8.61 17.15
N ARG A 83 -7.84 -9.23 16.28
CA ARG A 83 -7.34 -10.61 16.46
C ARG A 83 -6.54 -10.83 17.72
N SER A 84 -5.76 -9.85 18.13
CA SER A 84 -5.17 -9.88 19.44
C SER A 84 -6.26 -9.47 20.41
N LYS A 85 -6.96 -10.44 20.97
CA LYS A 85 -7.84 -10.21 22.12
C LYS A 85 -7.09 -9.28 23.05
N GLN A 86 -7.60 -8.00 23.19
CA GLN A 86 -7.04 -7.04 24.16
C GLN A 86 -6.02 -6.02 23.63
N ILE A 87 -6.01 -5.72 22.35
CA ILE A 87 -5.38 -4.50 21.89
C ILE A 87 -6.26 -3.34 22.31
N SER A 88 -5.67 -2.38 22.89
CA SER A 88 -6.25 -1.11 23.33
C SER A 88 -7.77 -1.05 23.50
N TYR A 89 -8.25 -1.09 24.73
CA TYR A 89 -9.67 -0.87 25.06
C TYR A 89 -10.22 0.52 24.64
N LYS A 90 -9.32 1.45 24.33
CA LYS A 90 -9.66 2.82 23.93
C LYS A 90 -10.15 2.91 22.51
N PHE A 91 -9.59 2.11 21.60
CA PHE A 91 -9.87 2.18 20.18
C PHE A 91 -10.43 0.85 19.68
N LYS A 92 -11.60 0.92 19.06
CA LYS A 92 -12.20 -0.23 18.41
C LYS A 92 -11.68 -0.35 16.97
N SER A 93 -11.86 -1.52 16.40
CA SER A 93 -11.46 -1.95 15.06
C SER A 93 -11.16 -0.84 14.02
N PHE A 94 -12.18 -0.17 13.47
CA PHE A 94 -11.98 0.88 12.47
C PHE A 94 -11.30 2.11 13.07
N SER A 95 -11.74 2.55 14.23
CA SER A 95 -11.19 3.72 14.94
C SER A 95 -9.79 3.48 15.53
N TYR A 96 -9.27 2.26 15.43
CA TYR A 96 -7.88 1.98 15.74
C TYR A 96 -6.91 2.71 14.79
N LEU A 97 -7.31 2.87 13.53
CA LEU A 97 -6.54 3.58 12.50
C LEU A 97 -7.16 4.90 12.09
N TYR A 98 -8.47 4.93 11.83
CA TYR A 98 -9.14 6.00 11.11
C TYR A 98 -10.09 6.78 11.99
N ASP A 99 -10.34 8.03 11.62
CA ASP A 99 -11.39 8.86 12.20
C ASP A 99 -12.74 8.47 11.61
N GLU A 100 -13.56 7.79 12.42
CA GLU A 100 -14.84 7.24 12.02
C GLU A 100 -15.86 8.34 11.70
N GLU A 101 -15.89 9.42 12.49
CA GLU A 101 -16.82 10.53 12.29
C GLU A 101 -16.51 11.30 11.01
N GLN A 102 -15.23 11.58 10.80
CA GLN A 102 -14.76 12.25 9.60
C GLN A 102 -15.01 11.39 8.35
N PHE A 103 -14.82 10.08 8.44
CA PHE A 103 -15.09 9.15 7.34
C PHE A 103 -16.56 9.17 6.93
N ILE A 104 -17.49 9.09 7.90
CA ILE A 104 -18.93 9.15 7.66
C ILE A 104 -19.31 10.51 7.06
N ALA A 105 -18.81 11.60 7.64
CA ALA A 105 -19.12 12.95 7.19
C ALA A 105 -18.62 13.23 5.76
N SER A 106 -17.43 12.76 5.42
CA SER A 106 -16.81 12.97 4.10
C SER A 106 -17.56 12.26 2.98
N LEU A 107 -18.24 11.16 3.27
CA LEU A 107 -18.89 10.30 2.28
C LEU A 107 -20.43 10.40 2.29
N LYS A 108 -21.00 11.34 3.04
CA LYS A 108 -22.45 11.49 3.18
C LYS A 108 -23.21 11.68 1.85
N ASN A 109 -22.54 12.26 0.85
CA ASN A 109 -23.09 12.47 -0.49
C ASN A 109 -22.86 11.26 -1.43
N ASP A 110 -22.07 10.29 -1.00
CA ASP A 110 -21.69 9.13 -1.81
C ASP A 110 -22.45 7.87 -1.36
N VAL A 111 -22.48 7.58 -0.07
CA VAL A 111 -23.08 6.35 0.48
C VAL A 111 -23.58 6.57 1.90
N ASN A 112 -24.68 5.89 2.25
CA ASN A 112 -25.16 5.87 3.62
C ASN A 112 -24.25 4.96 4.45
N ILE A 113 -23.66 5.49 5.54
CA ILE A 113 -22.75 4.75 6.43
C ILE A 113 -23.30 4.82 7.86
N VAL A 114 -23.31 3.67 8.53
CA VAL A 114 -23.72 3.55 9.94
C VAL A 114 -22.66 2.86 10.77
N LYS A 115 -22.56 3.21 12.05
CA LYS A 115 -21.58 2.61 12.98
C LYS A 115 -21.85 1.15 13.30
N SER A 116 -23.13 0.76 13.35
CA SER A 116 -23.53 -0.61 13.66
C SER A 116 -24.86 -0.96 13.00
N LEU A 117 -25.14 -2.25 12.87
CA LEU A 117 -26.44 -2.73 12.42
C LEU A 117 -27.56 -2.27 13.38
N PRO A 118 -28.77 -2.00 12.88
CA PRO A 118 -29.96 -1.80 13.70
C PRO A 118 -30.22 -3.00 14.64
N GLU A 119 -30.77 -2.74 15.82
CA GLU A 119 -30.94 -3.77 16.87
C GLU A 119 -31.68 -5.02 16.37
N HIS A 120 -32.74 -4.84 15.60
CA HIS A 120 -33.52 -5.95 15.04
C HIS A 120 -32.72 -6.85 14.07
N LEU A 121 -31.62 -6.34 13.48
CA LEU A 121 -30.74 -7.10 12.59
C LEU A 121 -29.51 -7.66 13.32
N LYS A 122 -29.20 -7.16 14.52
CA LYS A 122 -28.11 -7.71 15.34
C LYS A 122 -28.36 -9.14 15.78
N ALA A 123 -29.62 -9.51 16.03
CA ALA A 123 -29.99 -10.87 16.36
C ALA A 123 -29.66 -11.85 15.21
N ALA A 124 -30.01 -11.48 13.99
CA ALA A 124 -29.68 -12.28 12.79
C ALA A 124 -28.16 -12.41 12.57
N ARG A 125 -27.37 -11.42 12.99
CA ARG A 125 -25.90 -11.50 12.99
C ARG A 125 -25.41 -12.55 13.99
N ARG A 126 -25.95 -12.58 15.20
CA ARG A 126 -25.54 -13.54 16.24
C ARG A 126 -25.85 -14.98 15.88
N SER A 127 -26.95 -15.22 15.15
CA SER A 127 -27.34 -16.57 14.69
C SER A 127 -26.74 -16.96 13.33
N ASN A 128 -25.88 -16.12 12.72
CA ASN A 128 -25.35 -16.33 11.36
C ASN A 128 -26.42 -16.58 10.28
N GLU A 129 -27.58 -15.97 10.43
CA GLU A 129 -28.74 -16.18 9.53
C GLU A 129 -28.67 -15.36 8.23
N PHE A 130 -27.65 -14.57 7.98
CA PHE A 130 -27.49 -13.80 6.77
C PHE A 130 -26.41 -14.38 5.86
N PRO A 131 -26.53 -14.22 4.52
CA PRO A 131 -25.57 -14.75 3.57
C PRO A 131 -24.21 -14.05 3.69
N ILE A 132 -23.14 -14.85 3.70
CA ILE A 132 -21.75 -14.39 3.78
C ILE A 132 -21.04 -14.77 2.49
N PHE A 133 -20.34 -13.82 1.89
CA PHE A 133 -19.57 -13.99 0.66
C PHE A 133 -18.09 -13.68 0.88
N LYS A 134 -17.23 -14.41 0.14
CA LYS A 134 -15.79 -14.17 0.10
C LYS A 134 -15.39 -13.75 -1.34
N PRO A 135 -15.59 -12.48 -1.71
CA PRO A 135 -15.28 -12.03 -3.06
C PRO A 135 -13.76 -11.98 -3.28
N LYS A 136 -13.35 -12.30 -4.52
CA LYS A 136 -11.96 -12.13 -4.97
C LYS A 136 -11.65 -10.65 -5.21
N ASN A 137 -10.38 -10.27 -5.16
CA ASN A 137 -9.93 -8.91 -5.48
C ASN A 137 -10.21 -8.50 -6.94
N SER A 138 -10.45 -9.47 -7.82
CA SER A 138 -10.80 -9.28 -9.23
C SER A 138 -12.30 -9.39 -9.52
N ALA A 139 -13.16 -9.43 -8.49
CA ALA A 139 -14.59 -9.56 -8.68
C ALA A 139 -15.17 -8.42 -9.52
N SER A 140 -15.95 -8.75 -10.54
CA SER A 140 -16.55 -7.76 -11.43
C SER A 140 -17.77 -7.06 -10.80
N PRO A 141 -18.15 -5.86 -11.24
CA PRO A 141 -19.40 -5.23 -10.83
C PRO A 141 -20.62 -6.10 -11.07
N ASN A 142 -20.63 -6.88 -12.16
CA ASN A 142 -21.70 -7.80 -12.47
C ASN A 142 -21.89 -8.92 -11.44
N PHE A 143 -20.82 -9.39 -10.81
CA PHE A 143 -20.91 -10.33 -9.71
C PHE A 143 -21.78 -9.77 -8.57
N TYR A 144 -21.53 -8.51 -8.18
CA TYR A 144 -22.31 -7.85 -7.13
C TYR A 144 -23.77 -7.65 -7.49
N ILE A 145 -24.05 -7.28 -8.75
CA ILE A 145 -25.41 -7.04 -9.24
C ILE A 145 -26.19 -8.36 -9.36
N LYS A 146 -25.55 -9.43 -9.87
CA LYS A 146 -26.23 -10.69 -10.13
C LYS A 146 -26.33 -11.61 -8.90
N GLU A 147 -25.28 -11.66 -8.09
CA GLU A 147 -25.18 -12.59 -6.96
C GLU A 147 -25.51 -11.94 -5.61
N ILE A 148 -24.97 -10.76 -5.34
CA ILE A 148 -25.08 -10.15 -4.00
C ILE A 148 -26.37 -9.34 -3.86
N LEU A 149 -26.74 -8.54 -4.85
CA LEU A 149 -27.92 -7.68 -4.77
C LEU A 149 -29.24 -8.44 -4.53
N PRO A 150 -29.53 -9.60 -5.17
CA PRO A 150 -30.73 -10.36 -4.87
C PRO A 150 -30.77 -10.85 -3.41
N ASN A 151 -29.63 -11.33 -2.91
CA ASN A 151 -29.50 -11.77 -1.51
C ASN A 151 -29.67 -10.61 -0.54
N LEU A 152 -29.07 -9.44 -0.84
CA LEU A 152 -29.21 -8.22 -0.04
C LEU A 152 -30.67 -7.77 0.03
N LYS A 153 -31.40 -7.76 -1.08
CA LYS A 153 -32.82 -7.39 -1.11
C LYS A 153 -33.69 -8.35 -0.31
N LYS A 154 -33.36 -9.66 -0.31
CA LYS A 154 -34.09 -10.70 0.40
C LYS A 154 -33.79 -10.70 1.90
N ALA A 155 -32.50 -10.78 2.27
CA ALA A 155 -32.07 -10.93 3.67
C ALA A 155 -31.93 -9.59 4.40
N LYS A 156 -31.91 -8.46 3.68
CA LYS A 156 -31.65 -7.11 4.21
C LYS A 156 -30.27 -6.90 4.81
N VAL A 157 -29.48 -7.93 5.02
CA VAL A 157 -28.09 -7.88 5.46
C VAL A 157 -27.27 -8.89 4.67
N VAL A 158 -26.06 -8.50 4.25
CA VAL A 158 -25.07 -9.37 3.62
C VAL A 158 -23.71 -9.13 4.27
N GLY A 159 -23.02 -10.23 4.58
CA GLY A 159 -21.65 -10.21 5.10
C GLY A 159 -20.63 -10.39 3.98
N LEU A 160 -19.54 -9.62 4.04
CA LEU A 160 -18.38 -9.78 3.14
C LEU A 160 -17.12 -10.07 3.98
N ILE A 161 -16.38 -11.11 3.60
CA ILE A 161 -15.06 -11.43 4.17
C ILE A 161 -14.02 -11.15 3.11
N ILE A 162 -13.13 -10.18 3.37
CA ILE A 162 -12.15 -9.69 2.41
C ILE A 162 -10.74 -10.02 2.90
N THR A 163 -10.05 -10.89 2.19
CA THR A 163 -8.72 -11.40 2.57
C THR A 163 -7.61 -11.04 1.57
N GLU A 164 -7.96 -10.62 0.35
CA GLU A 164 -7.01 -10.47 -0.75
C GLU A 164 -6.55 -9.03 -1.02
N GLY A 165 -6.91 -8.07 -0.14
CA GLY A 165 -6.53 -6.67 -0.32
C GLY A 165 -7.36 -5.93 -1.34
N GLY A 166 -8.65 -6.22 -1.36
CA GLY A 166 -9.67 -5.65 -2.23
C GLY A 166 -10.74 -6.68 -2.51
N CYS A 167 -11.84 -6.22 -3.09
CA CYS A 167 -12.97 -7.10 -3.43
C CYS A 167 -13.66 -6.68 -4.75
N LEU A 168 -13.04 -5.80 -5.50
CA LEU A 168 -13.56 -5.30 -6.77
C LEU A 168 -12.41 -5.20 -7.77
N GLN A 169 -12.66 -5.56 -9.04
CA GLN A 169 -11.64 -5.43 -10.09
C GLN A 169 -11.02 -4.02 -10.11
N SER A 170 -9.74 -3.95 -10.41
CA SER A 170 -8.95 -2.71 -10.28
C SER A 170 -9.39 -1.63 -11.26
N ILE A 171 -9.73 -1.99 -12.48
CA ILE A 171 -10.20 -1.08 -13.53
C ILE A 171 -11.68 -1.38 -13.77
N LEU A 172 -12.52 -0.36 -13.57
CA LEU A 172 -13.95 -0.46 -13.85
C LEU A 172 -14.24 -0.09 -15.31
N PRO A 173 -15.37 -0.51 -15.88
CA PRO A 173 -15.79 -0.09 -17.22
C PRO A 173 -15.91 1.45 -17.34
N PRO A 174 -15.70 2.03 -18.53
CA PRO A 174 -15.82 3.49 -18.74
C PRO A 174 -17.13 4.10 -18.25
N SER A 175 -18.24 3.40 -18.42
CA SER A 175 -19.56 3.79 -17.90
C SER A 175 -19.62 3.92 -16.38
N MET A 176 -18.61 3.43 -15.67
CA MET A 176 -18.50 3.46 -14.21
C MET A 176 -17.38 4.39 -13.72
N SER A 177 -16.98 5.39 -14.51
CA SER A 177 -15.89 6.31 -14.17
C SER A 177 -16.09 7.02 -12.82
N GLU A 178 -17.32 7.42 -12.48
CA GLU A 178 -17.62 8.04 -11.19
C GLU A 178 -17.37 7.08 -10.00
N PHE A 179 -17.60 5.79 -10.18
CA PHE A 179 -17.26 4.80 -9.15
C PHE A 179 -15.76 4.66 -8.97
N GLN A 180 -14.99 4.76 -10.06
CA GLN A 180 -13.53 4.77 -10.00
C GLN A 180 -13.02 6.04 -9.28
N ARG A 181 -13.60 7.21 -9.58
CA ARG A 181 -13.31 8.48 -8.89
C ARG A 181 -13.73 8.43 -7.42
N LEU A 182 -14.82 7.76 -7.10
CA LEU A 182 -15.23 7.54 -5.70
C LEU A 182 -14.15 6.76 -4.93
N ARG A 183 -13.56 5.71 -5.52
CA ARG A 183 -12.43 4.99 -4.90
C ARG A 183 -11.27 5.94 -4.56
N CYS A 184 -10.93 6.86 -5.47
CA CYS A 184 -9.90 7.87 -5.23
C CYS A 184 -10.26 8.81 -4.06
N ARG A 185 -11.51 9.30 -4.01
CA ARG A 185 -11.98 10.14 -2.89
C ARG A 185 -11.90 9.40 -1.56
N VAL A 186 -12.30 8.13 -1.53
CA VAL A 186 -12.19 7.32 -0.33
C VAL A 186 -10.74 7.16 0.09
N ALA A 187 -9.86 6.76 -0.83
CA ALA A 187 -8.46 6.48 -0.55
C ALA A 187 -7.69 7.71 -0.05
N PHE A 188 -7.91 8.88 -0.66
CA PHE A 188 -7.02 10.03 -0.49
C PHE A 188 -7.67 11.21 0.23
N HIS A 189 -8.99 11.20 0.40
CA HIS A 189 -9.70 12.28 1.08
C HIS A 189 -10.47 11.82 2.32
N ALA A 190 -11.23 10.72 2.23
CA ALA A 190 -12.11 10.30 3.32
C ALA A 190 -11.42 9.49 4.41
N LEU A 191 -10.42 8.65 4.06
CA LEU A 191 -9.67 7.82 5.01
C LEU A 191 -8.61 8.65 5.75
N GLN A 192 -9.04 9.51 6.65
CA GLN A 192 -8.15 10.25 7.54
C GLN A 192 -7.85 9.41 8.79
N PHE A 193 -6.60 9.44 9.24
CA PHE A 193 -6.23 8.76 10.48
C PHE A 193 -6.85 9.45 11.70
N ARG A 194 -7.01 8.70 12.80
CA ARG A 194 -7.43 9.29 14.07
C ARG A 194 -6.43 10.35 14.56
N SER A 195 -6.93 11.28 15.37
CA SER A 195 -6.19 12.49 15.78
C SER A 195 -4.83 12.22 16.41
N GLU A 196 -4.70 11.15 17.20
CA GLU A 196 -3.44 10.80 17.88
C GLU A 196 -2.35 10.38 16.89
N ILE A 197 -2.71 9.60 15.86
CA ILE A 197 -1.78 9.22 14.79
C ILE A 197 -1.35 10.45 14.00
N GLN A 198 -2.30 11.31 13.63
CA GLN A 198 -2.00 12.53 12.89
C GLN A 198 -1.11 13.49 13.69
N THR A 199 -1.37 13.62 14.99
CA THR A 199 -0.59 14.51 15.86
C THR A 199 0.85 14.03 15.99
N LEU A 200 1.04 12.73 16.28
CA LEU A 200 2.39 12.17 16.40
C LEU A 200 3.12 12.23 15.04
N GLY A 201 2.44 11.89 13.94
CA GLY A 201 3.01 11.99 12.59
C GLY A 201 3.48 13.40 12.26
N ARG A 202 2.67 14.43 12.57
CA ARG A 202 3.07 15.85 12.39
C ARG A 202 4.27 16.22 13.26
N GLN A 203 4.29 15.82 14.53
CA GLN A 203 5.43 16.05 15.41
C GLN A 203 6.73 15.42 14.88
N MET A 204 6.63 14.22 14.29
CA MET A 204 7.78 13.56 13.65
C MET A 204 8.28 14.36 12.44
N VAL A 205 7.39 14.87 11.61
CA VAL A 205 7.72 15.75 10.47
C VAL A 205 8.37 17.04 10.96
N GLU A 206 7.86 17.66 12.02
CA GLU A 206 8.43 18.85 12.64
C GLU A 206 9.86 18.60 13.17
N ARG A 207 10.09 17.43 13.81
CA ARG A 207 11.43 17.01 14.26
C ARG A 207 12.41 16.86 13.09
N LEU A 208 11.97 16.30 11.95
CA LEU A 208 12.79 16.22 10.74
C LEU A 208 13.10 17.62 10.19
N ARG A 209 12.11 18.50 10.12
CA ARG A 209 12.27 19.87 9.62
C ARG A 209 13.09 20.77 10.55
N ALA A 210 13.12 20.47 11.86
CA ALA A 210 13.95 21.17 12.83
C ALA A 210 15.47 21.05 12.54
N TRP A 211 15.89 20.10 11.72
CA TRP A 211 17.27 20.01 11.23
C TRP A 211 17.63 21.10 10.20
N GLY A 212 16.66 21.94 9.82
CA GLY A 212 16.87 23.11 8.96
C GLY A 212 17.16 22.78 7.49
N GLN A 213 16.90 21.56 7.05
CA GLN A 213 17.07 21.14 5.66
C GLN A 213 15.91 20.24 5.21
N PRO A 214 15.61 20.17 3.89
CA PRO A 214 14.60 19.28 3.36
C PRO A 214 15.01 17.81 3.54
N PHE A 215 14.00 16.92 3.57
CA PHE A 215 14.23 15.49 3.69
C PHE A 215 13.57 14.67 2.57
N LEU A 216 14.19 13.55 2.27
CA LEU A 216 13.70 12.56 1.31
C LEU A 216 13.14 11.37 2.08
N SER A 217 11.95 10.91 1.74
CA SER A 217 11.45 9.61 2.22
C SER A 217 11.77 8.53 1.18
N TYR A 218 12.31 7.42 1.68
CA TYR A 218 12.64 6.24 0.90
C TYR A 218 11.91 5.02 1.46
N HIS A 219 11.12 4.35 0.64
CA HIS A 219 10.48 3.09 0.98
C HIS A 219 11.12 1.96 0.17
N PRO A 220 11.87 1.04 0.80
CA PRO A 220 12.55 -0.04 0.09
C PRO A 220 11.63 -1.00 -0.64
N GLY A 221 10.46 -1.30 -0.09
CA GLY A 221 9.54 -2.31 -0.63
C GLY A 221 10.09 -3.73 -0.58
N LEU A 222 11.11 -3.98 0.24
CA LEU A 222 11.73 -5.29 0.41
C LEU A 222 10.94 -6.10 1.43
N VAL A 223 9.88 -6.73 0.95
CA VAL A 223 8.96 -7.58 1.70
C VAL A 223 9.14 -9.02 1.23
N ARG A 224 9.25 -9.97 2.17
CA ARG A 224 9.47 -11.39 1.84
C ARG A 224 8.42 -11.93 0.85
N ASP A 225 7.16 -11.59 1.05
CA ASP A 225 6.07 -12.07 0.19
C ASP A 225 6.17 -11.51 -1.23
N THR A 226 6.51 -10.23 -1.37
CA THR A 226 6.75 -9.60 -2.68
C THR A 226 7.92 -10.26 -3.39
N LEU A 227 9.04 -10.47 -2.69
CA LEU A 227 10.22 -11.15 -3.23
C LEU A 227 9.91 -12.59 -3.66
N ALA A 228 9.16 -13.32 -2.85
CA ALA A 228 8.73 -14.69 -3.15
C ALA A 228 7.77 -14.75 -4.34
N TYR A 229 6.82 -13.83 -4.42
CA TYR A 229 5.86 -13.74 -5.51
C TYR A 229 6.57 -13.56 -6.86
N HIS A 230 7.50 -12.62 -6.92
CA HIS A 230 8.23 -12.29 -8.15
C HIS A 230 9.42 -13.20 -8.46
N GLY A 231 9.80 -14.08 -7.56
CA GLY A 231 10.97 -14.95 -7.76
C GLY A 231 12.31 -14.25 -7.62
N CYS A 232 12.40 -13.25 -6.74
CA CYS A 232 13.60 -12.43 -6.53
C CYS A 232 14.50 -12.94 -5.40
N ALA A 233 14.60 -14.26 -5.21
CA ALA A 233 15.31 -14.87 -4.09
C ALA A 233 16.82 -14.63 -4.14
N GLU A 234 17.43 -14.74 -5.32
CA GLU A 234 18.88 -14.64 -5.50
C GLU A 234 19.46 -13.22 -5.42
N LEU A 235 18.60 -12.22 -5.18
CA LEU A 235 19.07 -10.88 -4.78
C LEU A 235 19.79 -10.91 -3.43
N PHE A 236 19.53 -11.94 -2.64
CA PHE A 236 20.18 -12.24 -1.38
C PHE A 236 21.17 -13.40 -1.59
N GLN A 237 22.28 -13.37 -0.87
CA GLN A 237 23.35 -14.36 -0.98
C GLN A 237 23.57 -15.12 0.33
N ASP A 238 22.50 -15.30 1.09
CA ASP A 238 22.56 -15.92 2.43
C ASP A 238 21.27 -16.70 2.73
N VAL A 239 21.02 -16.99 4.00
CA VAL A 239 19.81 -17.68 4.46
C VAL A 239 18.50 -17.03 3.99
N HIS A 240 18.50 -15.74 3.66
CA HIS A 240 17.30 -15.06 3.18
C HIS A 240 16.85 -15.60 1.82
N THR A 241 17.77 -16.04 0.95
CA THR A 241 17.44 -16.73 -0.30
C THR A 241 16.55 -17.95 -0.03
N GLU A 242 16.94 -18.79 0.93
CA GLU A 242 16.19 -20.00 1.30
C GLU A 242 14.81 -19.65 1.89
N LEU A 243 14.74 -18.59 2.69
CA LEU A 243 13.48 -18.13 3.28
C LEU A 243 12.50 -17.62 2.22
N ILE A 244 12.98 -16.91 1.21
CA ILE A 244 12.16 -16.45 0.08
C ILE A 244 11.68 -17.66 -0.74
N GLN A 245 12.57 -18.62 -1.04
CA GLN A 245 12.20 -19.82 -1.79
C GLN A 245 11.20 -20.68 -1.01
N TYR A 246 11.38 -20.83 0.29
CA TYR A 246 10.42 -21.53 1.15
C TYR A 246 9.04 -20.87 1.09
N ARG A 247 8.99 -19.51 1.15
CA ARG A 247 7.75 -18.77 1.04
C ARG A 247 7.11 -18.92 -0.34
N ARG A 248 7.91 -18.90 -1.40
CA ARG A 248 7.43 -19.16 -2.76
C ARG A 248 6.82 -20.56 -2.90
N ALA A 249 7.47 -21.57 -2.33
CA ALA A 249 6.93 -22.93 -2.30
C ALA A 249 5.57 -23.01 -1.57
N GLN A 250 5.38 -22.22 -0.51
CA GLN A 250 4.07 -22.12 0.14
C GLN A 250 3.03 -21.45 -0.76
N MET A 251 3.39 -20.37 -1.47
CA MET A 251 2.51 -19.67 -2.39
C MET A 251 2.07 -20.55 -3.57
N ILE A 252 2.98 -21.37 -4.10
CA ILE A 252 2.66 -22.35 -5.14
C ILE A 252 1.65 -23.38 -4.60
N ARG A 253 1.89 -23.93 -3.40
CA ARG A 253 0.94 -24.86 -2.77
C ARG A 253 -0.43 -24.25 -2.49
N GLN A 254 -0.49 -22.96 -2.26
CA GLN A 254 -1.74 -22.21 -2.04
C GLN A 254 -2.41 -21.77 -3.35
N GLY A 255 -1.81 -22.04 -4.51
CA GLY A 255 -2.31 -21.61 -5.81
C GLY A 255 -2.24 -20.07 -6.03
N ILE A 256 -1.42 -19.36 -5.25
CA ILE A 256 -1.21 -17.91 -5.39
C ILE A 256 -0.27 -17.63 -6.56
N VAL A 257 0.72 -18.50 -6.74
CA VAL A 257 1.70 -18.46 -7.84
C VAL A 257 1.59 -19.78 -8.58
N SER A 258 1.45 -19.70 -9.90
CA SER A 258 1.30 -20.89 -10.78
C SER A 258 2.62 -21.43 -11.31
N ASP A 259 3.72 -20.70 -11.09
CA ASP A 259 4.98 -20.92 -11.76
C ASP A 259 5.94 -21.82 -10.96
N GLU A 260 7.08 -22.12 -11.58
CA GLU A 260 8.14 -22.93 -11.01
C GLU A 260 8.73 -22.32 -9.72
N LEU A 261 9.24 -23.20 -8.86
CA LEU A 261 9.92 -22.78 -7.63
C LEU A 261 11.21 -22.01 -7.93
N ASN A 262 12.00 -22.51 -8.88
CA ASN A 262 13.28 -21.93 -9.26
C ASN A 262 13.08 -20.97 -10.44
N VAL A 263 12.92 -19.71 -10.13
CA VAL A 263 12.86 -18.62 -11.12
C VAL A 263 14.19 -17.92 -11.13
N ASP A 264 14.70 -17.64 -12.32
CA ASP A 264 15.92 -16.86 -12.49
C ASP A 264 15.68 -15.41 -12.02
N SER A 265 16.20 -15.11 -10.84
CA SER A 265 16.06 -13.77 -10.22
C SER A 265 16.75 -12.67 -11.03
N HIS A 266 17.79 -13.03 -11.82
CA HIS A 266 18.47 -12.07 -12.68
C HIS A 266 17.56 -11.63 -13.81
N LEU A 267 16.91 -12.59 -14.48
CA LEU A 267 15.93 -12.31 -15.53
C LEU A 267 14.74 -11.51 -14.99
N GLN A 268 14.26 -11.82 -13.78
CA GLN A 268 13.19 -11.03 -13.13
C GLN A 268 13.63 -9.59 -12.87
N ARG A 269 14.88 -9.38 -12.47
CA ARG A 269 15.44 -8.06 -12.28
C ARG A 269 15.53 -7.29 -13.60
N GLU A 270 16.04 -7.91 -14.66
CA GLU A 270 16.12 -7.32 -16.00
C GLU A 270 14.73 -6.92 -16.53
N ASN A 271 13.71 -7.68 -16.20
CA ASN A 271 12.32 -7.37 -16.55
C ASN A 271 11.68 -6.30 -15.65
N GLY A 272 12.39 -5.83 -14.62
CA GLY A 272 11.89 -4.82 -13.68
C GLY A 272 10.91 -5.35 -12.63
N SER A 273 10.81 -6.68 -12.48
CA SER A 273 9.90 -7.32 -11.53
C SER A 273 10.44 -7.37 -10.10
N CYS A 274 11.72 -7.09 -9.89
CA CYS A 274 12.34 -7.08 -8.56
C CYS A 274 12.50 -5.68 -7.99
N PRO A 275 12.46 -5.53 -6.64
CA PRO A 275 12.77 -4.29 -5.96
C PRO A 275 14.20 -3.81 -6.24
N LEU A 276 14.41 -2.49 -6.17
CA LEU A 276 15.74 -1.92 -6.14
C LEU A 276 16.36 -2.15 -4.77
N MET A 277 17.62 -2.58 -4.75
CA MET A 277 18.37 -2.74 -3.50
C MET A 277 18.74 -1.37 -2.91
N PRO A 278 18.83 -1.22 -1.58
CA PRO A 278 19.18 0.05 -0.94
C PRO A 278 20.50 0.64 -1.42
N GLU A 279 21.45 -0.20 -1.77
CA GLU A 279 22.73 0.20 -2.38
C GLU A 279 22.51 0.88 -3.74
N GLU A 280 21.70 0.28 -4.60
CA GLU A 280 21.37 0.83 -5.91
C GLU A 280 20.67 2.17 -5.79
N VAL A 281 19.70 2.28 -4.90
CA VAL A 281 19.01 3.55 -4.64
C VAL A 281 19.97 4.61 -4.14
N GLY A 282 20.90 4.25 -3.26
CA GLY A 282 21.95 5.15 -2.81
C GLY A 282 22.79 5.72 -3.96
N LEU A 283 23.22 4.86 -4.89
CA LEU A 283 23.99 5.27 -6.08
C LEU A 283 23.16 6.15 -7.03
N LEU A 284 21.87 5.83 -7.24
CA LEU A 284 20.98 6.65 -8.06
C LEU A 284 20.79 8.05 -7.45
N LEU A 285 20.56 8.15 -6.15
CA LEU A 285 20.43 9.43 -5.46
C LEU A 285 21.74 10.24 -5.51
N ARG A 286 22.90 9.59 -5.36
CA ARG A 286 24.21 10.24 -5.53
C ARG A 286 24.38 10.74 -6.97
N ALA A 287 24.03 9.96 -7.98
CA ALA A 287 24.06 10.36 -9.38
C ALA A 287 23.15 11.55 -9.68
N MET A 288 21.98 11.63 -9.03
CA MET A 288 21.07 12.79 -9.10
C MET A 288 21.69 14.06 -8.50
N GLY A 289 22.67 13.92 -7.61
CA GLY A 289 23.35 15.02 -6.95
C GLY A 289 22.92 15.27 -5.51
N TYR A 290 22.19 14.34 -4.86
CA TYR A 290 21.90 14.44 -3.44
C TYR A 290 23.21 14.35 -2.63
N PRO A 291 23.50 15.33 -1.76
CA PRO A 291 24.71 15.32 -0.95
C PRO A 291 24.65 14.21 0.12
N SER A 292 25.84 13.77 0.58
CA SER A 292 25.94 12.73 1.63
C SER A 292 25.29 13.10 2.96
N LYS A 293 25.05 14.39 3.19
CA LYS A 293 24.37 14.92 4.40
C LYS A 293 22.85 14.97 4.24
N THR A 294 22.30 14.55 3.11
CA THR A 294 20.84 14.49 2.90
C THR A 294 20.19 13.67 4.01
N ILE A 295 19.12 14.19 4.58
CA ILE A 295 18.27 13.44 5.50
C ILE A 295 17.42 12.48 4.66
N ILE A 296 17.56 11.20 4.94
CA ILE A 296 16.73 10.16 4.32
C ILE A 296 15.90 9.49 5.41
N TYR A 297 14.60 9.65 5.35
CA TYR A 297 13.67 8.92 6.19
C TYR A 297 13.39 7.55 5.55
N LEU A 298 13.68 6.50 6.29
CA LEU A 298 13.41 5.12 5.89
C LEU A 298 11.99 4.75 6.32
N ALA A 299 11.07 4.71 5.38
CA ALA A 299 9.70 4.27 5.60
C ALA A 299 9.60 2.74 5.47
N GLY A 300 8.61 2.13 6.15
CA GLY A 300 8.47 0.68 6.15
C GLY A 300 9.59 0.01 6.95
N SER A 301 9.58 0.21 8.25
CA SER A 301 10.66 -0.07 9.21
C SER A 301 11.18 -1.50 9.27
N GLN A 302 10.56 -2.43 8.54
CA GLN A 302 10.92 -3.84 8.58
C GLN A 302 11.28 -4.36 7.19
N THR A 303 12.40 -3.83 6.71
CA THR A 303 13.00 -4.30 5.47
C THR A 303 13.48 -5.74 5.65
N PHE A 304 12.99 -6.66 4.84
CA PHE A 304 13.49 -8.04 4.81
C PHE A 304 15.00 -8.02 4.47
N GLY A 305 15.79 -8.80 5.18
CA GLY A 305 17.26 -8.74 5.13
C GLY A 305 17.91 -7.78 6.14
N GLY A 306 17.14 -6.90 6.76
CA GLY A 306 17.53 -6.13 7.92
C GLY A 306 18.50 -4.99 7.73
N GLN A 307 19.02 -4.54 8.87
CA GLN A 307 19.97 -3.46 8.94
C GLN A 307 21.23 -3.71 8.08
N ARG A 308 21.57 -4.97 7.83
CA ARG A 308 22.71 -5.35 6.99
C ARG A 308 22.59 -4.81 5.57
N LEU A 309 21.40 -4.88 4.98
CA LEU A 309 21.15 -4.36 3.63
C LEU A 309 21.24 -2.84 3.54
N LEU A 310 21.10 -2.16 4.67
CA LEU A 310 21.17 -0.71 4.73
C LEU A 310 22.60 -0.18 4.94
N ILE A 311 23.59 -1.04 5.19
CA ILE A 311 24.99 -0.64 5.41
C ILE A 311 25.55 0.19 4.25
N PRO A 312 25.41 -0.23 2.97
CA PRO A 312 25.91 0.57 1.84
C PRO A 312 25.23 1.92 1.73
N LEU A 313 23.90 1.97 1.96
CA LEU A 313 23.15 3.22 1.94
C LEU A 313 23.59 4.16 3.08
N ARG A 314 23.84 3.64 4.30
CA ARG A 314 24.38 4.40 5.43
C ARG A 314 25.79 4.92 5.17
N ALA A 315 26.60 4.16 4.44
CA ALA A 315 27.95 4.62 4.06
C ALA A 315 27.90 5.80 3.08
N MET A 316 26.89 5.86 2.21
CA MET A 316 26.69 6.95 1.25
C MET A 316 25.97 8.16 1.83
N PHE A 317 25.08 7.94 2.83
CA PHE A 317 24.23 8.96 3.45
C PHE A 317 24.28 8.82 4.98
N ALA A 318 24.92 9.76 5.65
CA ALA A 318 25.14 9.72 7.09
C ALA A 318 23.83 9.89 7.91
N ASN A 319 22.84 10.60 7.35
CA ASN A 319 21.60 10.96 8.03
C ASN A 319 20.42 10.06 7.60
N LEU A 320 20.60 8.74 7.73
CA LEU A 320 19.52 7.79 7.55
C LEU A 320 18.77 7.61 8.87
N VAL A 321 17.52 8.03 8.90
CA VAL A 321 16.65 8.02 10.09
C VAL A 321 15.37 7.22 9.81
N ASP A 322 14.80 6.67 10.85
CA ASP A 322 13.56 5.93 10.83
C ASP A 322 12.62 6.40 11.96
N ARG A 323 11.47 5.78 12.06
CA ARG A 323 10.50 6.07 13.13
C ARG A 323 11.11 5.98 14.52
N THR A 324 11.94 4.97 14.77
CA THR A 324 12.53 4.74 16.10
C THR A 324 13.56 5.81 16.49
N SER A 325 14.12 6.49 15.50
CA SER A 325 15.02 7.64 15.70
C SER A 325 14.26 8.92 16.03
N LEU A 326 12.99 9.01 15.65
CA LEU A 326 12.17 10.23 15.77
C LEU A 326 11.21 10.20 16.96
N CYS A 327 10.83 9.01 17.43
CA CYS A 327 9.89 8.84 18.53
C CYS A 327 10.52 8.09 19.69
N SER A 328 10.15 8.48 20.90
CA SER A 328 10.44 7.72 22.10
C SER A 328 9.57 6.47 22.19
N LYS A 329 10.03 5.48 22.95
CA LYS A 329 9.22 4.28 23.23
C LYS A 329 7.91 4.60 23.96
N THR A 330 7.91 5.66 24.79
CA THR A 330 6.72 6.12 25.50
C THR A 330 5.68 6.68 24.55
N GLU A 331 6.06 7.56 23.62
CA GLU A 331 5.14 8.11 22.61
C GLU A 331 4.50 7.01 21.74
N LEU A 332 5.28 5.99 21.37
CA LEU A 332 4.76 4.85 20.62
C LEU A 332 3.83 3.98 21.48
N SER A 333 4.16 3.79 22.76
CA SER A 333 3.30 3.05 23.70
C SER A 333 1.98 3.79 23.96
N ASP A 334 2.03 5.11 24.12
CA ASP A 334 0.85 5.95 24.33
C ASP A 334 -0.09 5.93 23.11
N LEU A 335 0.49 5.85 21.90
CA LEU A 335 -0.28 5.71 20.67
C LEU A 335 -1.04 4.38 20.60
N VAL A 336 -0.41 3.29 21.03
CA VAL A 336 -1.06 1.97 21.13
C VAL A 336 -2.17 1.99 22.16
N GLY A 337 -1.92 2.64 23.29
CA GLY A 337 -2.81 2.66 24.45
C GLY A 337 -2.61 1.45 25.39
N PRO A 338 -3.42 1.35 26.45
CA PRO A 338 -3.29 0.29 27.44
C PRO A 338 -3.64 -1.08 26.85
N GLU A 339 -2.77 -2.03 27.06
CA GLU A 339 -2.92 -3.42 26.63
C GLU A 339 -2.92 -4.35 27.85
N THR A 340 -3.64 -5.46 27.74
CA THR A 340 -3.56 -6.51 28.76
C THR A 340 -2.26 -7.30 28.60
N PRO A 341 -1.52 -7.55 29.70
CA PRO A 341 -0.29 -8.34 29.63
C PRO A 341 -0.54 -9.73 29.05
N LEU A 342 0.30 -10.16 28.12
CA LEU A 342 0.28 -11.53 27.64
C LEU A 342 1.05 -12.43 28.61
N PRO A 343 0.74 -13.73 28.68
CA PRO A 343 1.53 -14.69 29.47
C PRO A 343 3.04 -14.67 29.10
N SER A 344 3.35 -14.40 27.84
CA SER A 344 4.73 -14.24 27.33
C SER A 344 5.43 -12.99 27.86
N ASP A 345 4.70 -11.96 28.24
CA ASP A 345 5.27 -10.70 28.73
C ASP A 345 5.69 -10.81 30.20
N ILE A 346 5.07 -11.76 30.92
CA ILE A 346 5.38 -12.07 32.33
C ILE A 346 6.64 -12.93 32.43
N PHE A 347 7.04 -13.57 31.34
CA PHE A 347 8.26 -14.37 31.31
C PHE A 347 9.48 -13.43 31.29
N GLN A 348 9.98 -13.09 32.48
CA GLN A 348 11.26 -12.43 32.59
C GLN A 348 12.32 -13.36 32.00
N LEU A 349 12.96 -12.94 30.91
CA LEU A 349 14.17 -13.59 30.42
C LEU A 349 15.12 -13.70 31.62
N PRO A 350 15.69 -14.89 31.87
CA PRO A 350 16.67 -15.03 32.94
C PRO A 350 17.74 -13.96 32.74
N ARG A 351 18.10 -13.30 33.83
CA ARG A 351 19.13 -12.27 33.84
C ARG A 351 20.35 -12.77 33.04
N PRO A 352 20.87 -11.96 32.09
CA PRO A 352 22.07 -12.37 31.36
C PRO A 352 23.17 -12.68 32.38
N LYS A 353 23.68 -13.89 32.31
CA LYS A 353 24.76 -14.33 33.20
C LYS A 353 25.97 -13.47 32.95
N SER A 354 26.63 -13.07 34.01
CA SER A 354 27.90 -12.35 33.91
C SER A 354 28.97 -13.26 33.27
N GLU A 355 30.00 -12.65 32.71
CA GLU A 355 31.08 -13.40 32.05
C GLU A 355 31.80 -14.34 33.06
N SER A 356 31.86 -13.97 34.32
CA SER A 356 32.36 -14.79 35.43
C SER A 356 31.46 -16.02 35.69
N GLU A 357 30.13 -15.85 35.72
CA GLU A 357 29.18 -16.94 35.91
C GLU A 357 29.21 -17.94 34.76
N ILE A 358 29.34 -17.45 33.52
CA ILE A 358 29.49 -18.28 32.33
C ILE A 358 30.81 -19.10 32.43
N LYS A 359 31.88 -18.46 32.80
CA LYS A 359 33.20 -19.09 32.93
C LYS A 359 33.23 -20.15 34.03
N GLU A 360 32.57 -19.92 35.14
CA GLU A 360 32.42 -20.82 36.24
C GLU A 360 31.54 -22.05 35.88
N GLU A 361 30.44 -21.79 35.19
CA GLU A 361 29.55 -22.84 34.65
C GLU A 361 30.28 -23.74 33.63
N TRP A 362 31.10 -23.14 32.78
CA TRP A 362 31.95 -23.88 31.84
C TRP A 362 33.01 -24.70 32.51
N SER A 363 33.62 -24.20 33.57
CA SER A 363 34.61 -24.94 34.34
C SER A 363 34.00 -26.13 35.09
N ARG A 364 32.78 -26.00 35.60
CA ARG A 364 32.00 -27.09 36.24
C ARG A 364 31.50 -28.12 35.26
N ALA A 365 31.21 -27.74 34.02
CA ALA A 365 30.68 -28.65 33.01
C ALA A 365 31.71 -29.68 32.51
N GLY A 366 32.99 -29.45 32.79
CA GLY A 366 34.06 -30.36 32.37
C GLY A 366 34.25 -30.45 30.85
N PRO A 367 35.16 -31.31 30.38
CA PRO A 367 35.40 -31.50 28.97
C PRO A 367 34.15 -32.10 28.29
N ARG A 368 33.71 -31.45 27.21
CA ARG A 368 32.53 -31.88 26.45
C ARG A 368 32.74 -33.28 25.86
N PRO A 369 31.78 -34.22 25.99
CA PRO A 369 31.85 -35.50 25.32
C PRO A 369 31.89 -35.28 23.79
N ARG A 370 32.70 -36.08 23.11
CA ARG A 370 32.78 -36.13 21.64
C ARG A 370 32.22 -37.44 21.13
N PRO A 371 31.38 -37.45 20.09
CA PRO A 371 30.79 -36.32 19.41
C PRO A 371 29.68 -35.67 20.27
N LEU A 372 29.41 -34.37 20.03
CA LEU A 372 28.24 -33.74 20.61
C LEU A 372 26.99 -34.46 20.10
N PRO A 373 26.01 -34.75 20.95
CA PRO A 373 24.74 -35.24 20.48
C PRO A 373 24.14 -34.24 19.50
N PRO A 374 23.44 -34.70 18.46
CA PRO A 374 22.73 -33.77 17.58
C PRO A 374 21.83 -32.86 18.44
N PRO A 375 21.74 -31.56 18.12
CA PRO A 375 20.84 -30.68 18.85
C PRO A 375 19.44 -31.31 18.84
N PRO A 376 18.71 -31.26 19.96
CA PRO A 376 17.35 -31.80 20.00
C PRO A 376 16.53 -31.15 18.91
N GLU A 377 15.70 -31.91 18.23
CA GLU A 377 14.70 -31.38 17.31
C GLU A 377 13.82 -30.42 18.10
N ARG A 378 14.13 -29.16 17.96
CA ARG A 378 13.30 -28.12 18.54
C ARG A 378 12.39 -27.52 17.48
N ARG A 379 11.21 -27.13 17.89
CA ARG A 379 10.29 -26.39 17.03
C ARG A 379 10.97 -25.09 16.60
N ILE A 380 11.19 -24.94 15.29
CA ILE A 380 11.73 -23.69 14.73
C ILE A 380 10.58 -22.71 14.66
N TYR A 381 10.67 -21.63 15.42
CA TYR A 381 9.66 -20.58 15.40
C TYR A 381 9.78 -19.73 14.11
N PRO A 382 8.67 -19.14 13.63
CA PRO A 382 8.69 -18.33 12.42
C PRO A 382 9.77 -17.24 12.41
N HIS A 383 9.96 -16.53 13.53
CA HIS A 383 10.99 -15.49 13.66
C HIS A 383 12.43 -16.03 13.59
N GLU A 384 12.67 -17.28 13.90
CA GLU A 384 13.98 -17.92 13.75
C GLU A 384 14.27 -18.29 12.30
N LYS A 385 13.23 -18.59 11.51
CA LYS A 385 13.35 -18.85 10.08
C LYS A 385 13.66 -17.59 9.28
N GLU A 386 13.35 -16.43 9.81
CA GLU A 386 13.58 -15.15 9.17
C GLU A 386 14.92 -14.51 9.55
N GLY A 387 15.72 -15.21 10.33
CA GLY A 387 17.07 -14.80 10.68
C GLY A 387 17.16 -13.97 11.96
N TRP A 388 18.37 -13.82 12.43
CA TRP A 388 18.78 -13.21 13.71
C TRP A 388 18.48 -11.71 13.83
N TYR A 389 17.79 -11.12 12.87
CA TYR A 389 17.73 -9.67 12.70
C TYR A 389 16.41 -9.03 13.13
N GLY A 390 15.69 -9.75 13.98
CA GLY A 390 14.50 -9.18 14.62
C GLY A 390 13.30 -9.10 13.69
N TRP A 391 13.21 -9.99 12.73
CA TRP A 391 12.16 -10.00 11.75
C TRP A 391 10.90 -10.52 12.26
N ILE A 392 9.94 -9.82 11.93
CA ILE A 392 8.57 -10.11 12.18
C ILE A 392 8.02 -10.82 10.97
N THR A 393 7.22 -11.83 11.24
CA THR A 393 6.37 -12.42 10.23
C THR A 393 5.53 -11.33 9.58
N GLU A 394 5.76 -11.14 8.30
CA GLU A 394 5.04 -10.12 7.53
C GLU A 394 3.70 -10.62 7.05
N THR A 395 3.34 -11.86 7.35
CA THR A 395 2.19 -12.49 6.73
C THR A 395 1.19 -12.97 7.74
N ASP A 396 -0.04 -12.59 7.50
CA ASP A 396 -1.23 -13.13 8.15
C ASP A 396 -1.44 -14.63 7.86
N LYS A 397 -0.54 -15.22 7.07
CA LYS A 397 -0.65 -16.58 6.54
C LYS A 397 0.34 -17.54 7.17
N GLU A 398 1.05 -17.11 8.18
CA GLU A 398 1.85 -18.05 8.99
C GLU A 398 0.90 -18.98 9.74
N PRO A 399 1.12 -20.30 9.64
CA PRO A 399 0.28 -21.24 10.35
C PRO A 399 0.41 -21.02 11.86
N ASN A 400 -0.71 -20.77 12.52
CA ASN A 400 -0.83 -20.56 13.96
C ASN A 400 0.03 -19.41 14.52
N PRO A 401 -0.23 -18.14 14.17
CA PRO A 401 0.44 -17.00 14.78
C PRO A 401 0.19 -16.98 16.29
N SER A 402 1.24 -16.69 17.06
CA SER A 402 1.09 -16.52 18.50
C SER A 402 0.30 -15.26 18.84
N PRO A 403 -0.31 -15.14 20.04
CA PRO A 403 -0.92 -13.90 20.48
C PRO A 403 0.01 -12.68 20.40
N ARG A 404 1.31 -12.89 20.61
CA ARG A 404 2.33 -11.85 20.46
C ARG A 404 2.48 -11.42 19.01
N ASP A 405 2.51 -12.37 18.06
CA ASP A 405 2.62 -12.05 16.64
C ASP A 405 1.39 -11.26 16.15
N LEU A 406 0.19 -11.67 16.60
CA LEU A 406 -1.05 -10.96 16.30
C LEU A 406 -1.05 -9.53 16.85
N ARG A 407 -0.55 -9.32 18.08
CA ARG A 407 -0.40 -7.99 18.67
C ARG A 407 0.59 -7.14 17.88
N MET A 408 1.70 -7.73 17.45
CA MET A 408 2.69 -7.03 16.63
C MET A 408 2.16 -6.63 15.26
N GLN A 409 1.32 -7.46 14.62
CA GLN A 409 0.63 -7.10 13.38
C GLN A 409 -0.27 -5.87 13.57
N ALA A 410 -0.99 -5.80 14.67
CA ALA A 410 -1.81 -4.63 14.96
C ALA A 410 -0.98 -3.36 15.22
N HIS A 411 0.12 -3.46 15.99
CA HIS A 411 1.04 -2.34 16.16
C HIS A 411 1.61 -1.87 14.82
N ARG A 412 1.91 -2.82 13.92
CA ARG A 412 2.43 -2.50 12.60
C ARG A 412 1.50 -1.60 11.80
N LEU A 413 0.19 -1.79 11.92
CA LEU A 413 -0.78 -0.88 11.26
C LEU A 413 -0.59 0.58 11.68
N LEU A 414 -0.26 0.83 12.95
CA LEU A 414 0.03 2.18 13.46
C LEU A 414 1.36 2.70 12.93
N TRP A 415 2.37 1.82 12.85
CA TRP A 415 3.69 2.17 12.34
C TRP A 415 3.64 2.52 10.85
N ASP A 416 2.90 1.76 10.06
CA ASP A 416 2.69 2.02 8.64
C ASP A 416 1.91 3.33 8.43
N ALA A 417 0.95 3.62 9.31
CA ALA A 417 0.22 4.90 9.27
C ALA A 417 1.14 6.10 9.54
N LEU A 418 2.06 6.00 10.51
CA LEU A 418 3.06 7.06 10.79
C LEU A 418 4.02 7.23 9.61
N ASP A 419 4.56 6.12 9.11
CA ASP A 419 5.48 6.11 7.96
C ASP A 419 4.80 6.71 6.71
N TYR A 420 3.50 6.44 6.55
CA TYR A 420 2.69 7.01 5.48
C TYR A 420 2.59 8.54 5.57
N ILE A 421 2.26 9.08 6.75
CA ILE A 421 2.16 10.53 6.98
C ILE A 421 3.49 11.21 6.64
N ILE A 422 4.61 10.67 7.16
CA ILE A 422 5.94 11.25 6.92
C ILE A 422 6.31 11.19 5.44
N SER A 423 5.99 10.07 4.77
CA SER A 423 6.29 9.89 3.35
C SER A 423 5.47 10.83 2.45
N VAL A 424 4.22 11.11 2.82
CA VAL A 424 3.38 12.08 2.11
C VAL A 424 3.94 13.51 2.30
N GLU A 425 4.39 13.85 3.51
CA GLU A 425 4.91 15.17 3.87
C GLU A 425 6.35 15.44 3.43
N ALA A 426 7.09 14.41 2.99
CA ALA A 426 8.47 14.54 2.55
C ALA A 426 8.63 15.49 1.35
N ASP A 427 9.75 16.22 1.30
CA ASP A 427 10.06 17.10 0.16
C ASP A 427 10.32 16.31 -1.13
N ALA A 428 10.88 15.10 -1.00
CA ALA A 428 11.00 14.14 -2.10
C ALA A 428 10.63 12.73 -1.62
N PHE A 429 10.07 11.92 -2.50
CA PHE A 429 9.76 10.51 -2.25
C PHE A 429 10.39 9.62 -3.31
N PHE A 430 11.06 8.55 -2.86
CA PHE A 430 11.67 7.55 -3.73
C PHE A 430 11.17 6.15 -3.37
N PRO A 431 10.42 5.46 -4.24
CA PRO A 431 10.02 4.07 -4.05
C PRO A 431 11.13 3.13 -4.52
N GLY A 432 11.57 2.21 -3.66
CA GLY A 432 12.45 1.11 -4.06
C GLY A 432 11.69 0.04 -4.85
N PHE A 433 10.40 -0.11 -4.51
CA PHE A 433 9.45 -0.91 -5.25
C PHE A 433 8.13 -0.16 -5.35
N ASN A 434 7.45 -0.31 -6.44
CA ASN A 434 6.06 0.08 -6.62
C ASN A 434 5.34 -1.07 -7.32
N ASN A 435 4.04 -1.17 -7.14
CA ASN A 435 3.27 -2.24 -7.76
C ASN A 435 3.49 -2.25 -9.28
N ASP A 436 3.98 -3.38 -9.79
CA ASP A 436 4.34 -3.59 -11.20
C ASP A 436 3.24 -4.30 -11.99
N GLY A 437 2.05 -4.32 -11.46
CA GLY A 437 0.94 -5.02 -12.06
C GLY A 437 0.74 -6.45 -11.54
N SER A 438 1.43 -6.85 -10.48
CA SER A 438 1.26 -8.17 -9.83
C SER A 438 -0.10 -8.34 -9.15
N GLY A 439 -0.83 -7.26 -8.94
CA GLY A 439 -2.08 -7.26 -8.18
C GLY A 439 -1.89 -7.16 -6.66
N TRP A 440 -0.66 -7.11 -6.16
CA TRP A 440 -0.39 -6.86 -4.75
C TRP A 440 -0.45 -5.37 -4.46
N PRO A 441 -1.33 -4.92 -3.54
CA PRO A 441 -1.29 -3.54 -3.09
C PRO A 441 0.05 -3.27 -2.38
N ASP A 442 0.63 -2.10 -2.61
CA ASP A 442 1.86 -1.71 -1.97
C ASP A 442 1.79 -0.31 -1.34
N PHE A 443 2.64 -0.10 -0.36
CA PHE A 443 2.75 1.14 0.38
C PHE A 443 3.20 2.31 -0.51
N SER A 444 4.16 2.08 -1.40
CA SER A 444 4.69 3.11 -2.30
C SER A 444 3.62 3.65 -3.24
N GLY A 445 2.78 2.77 -3.79
CA GLY A 445 1.65 3.15 -4.64
C GLY A 445 0.65 4.06 -3.91
N LEU A 446 0.34 3.73 -2.64
CA LEU A 446 -0.52 4.58 -1.81
C LEU A 446 0.08 5.95 -1.53
N VAL A 447 1.36 6.01 -1.17
CA VAL A 447 2.06 7.29 -0.92
C VAL A 447 2.12 8.13 -2.18
N MET A 448 2.50 7.53 -3.32
CA MET A 448 2.54 8.24 -4.61
C MET A 448 1.18 8.80 -4.99
N GLY A 449 0.12 8.02 -4.78
CA GLY A 449 -1.26 8.45 -5.03
C GLY A 449 -1.68 9.63 -4.18
N GLN A 450 -1.43 9.58 -2.86
CA GLN A 450 -1.76 10.68 -1.94
C GLN A 450 -0.97 11.95 -2.29
N ARG A 451 0.33 11.81 -2.56
CA ARG A 451 1.18 12.95 -2.93
C ARG A 451 0.73 13.62 -4.21
N LEU A 452 0.31 12.83 -5.20
CA LEU A 452 -0.26 13.39 -6.42
C LEU A 452 -1.59 14.07 -6.15
N TYR A 453 -2.44 13.44 -5.37
CA TYR A 453 -3.75 13.97 -5.03
C TYR A 453 -3.68 15.30 -4.29
N GLU A 454 -2.80 15.42 -3.30
CA GLU A 454 -2.67 16.64 -2.47
C GLU A 454 -1.65 17.63 -3.01
N ARG A 455 -0.57 17.14 -3.59
CA ARG A 455 0.63 17.92 -3.95
C ARG A 455 1.24 17.41 -5.24
N ALA A 456 0.49 17.44 -6.33
CA ALA A 456 0.91 16.89 -7.61
C ALA A 456 2.31 17.36 -8.06
N SER A 457 2.64 18.63 -7.79
CA SER A 457 3.95 19.21 -8.11
C SER A 457 5.10 18.79 -7.19
N SER A 458 4.84 17.99 -6.14
CA SER A 458 5.90 17.49 -5.27
C SER A 458 6.81 16.48 -5.98
N ARG A 459 8.09 16.39 -5.54
CA ARG A 459 9.03 15.44 -6.14
C ARG A 459 8.71 14.03 -5.69
N THR A 460 8.06 13.27 -6.57
CA THR A 460 7.73 11.87 -6.37
C THR A 460 8.33 11.09 -7.54
N TYR A 461 9.45 10.40 -7.28
CA TYR A 461 10.14 9.62 -8.30
C TYR A 461 9.34 8.38 -8.67
N ARG A 462 9.44 7.98 -9.93
CA ARG A 462 8.84 6.77 -10.50
C ARG A 462 9.88 6.08 -11.38
N PRO A 463 10.88 5.45 -10.75
CA PRO A 463 11.95 4.79 -11.50
C PRO A 463 11.38 3.59 -12.27
N ASP A 464 11.65 3.54 -13.57
CA ASP A 464 11.44 2.34 -14.36
C ASP A 464 12.55 1.34 -14.03
N ARG A 465 12.21 0.28 -13.29
CA ARG A 465 13.17 -0.70 -12.80
C ARG A 465 13.87 -1.47 -13.93
N LYS A 466 13.18 -1.69 -15.05
CA LYS A 466 13.77 -2.31 -16.24
C LYS A 466 14.91 -1.46 -16.82
N THR A 467 14.65 -0.17 -17.02
CA THR A 467 15.68 0.78 -17.47
C THR A 467 16.81 0.92 -16.45
N ILE A 468 16.48 0.94 -15.16
CA ILE A 468 17.48 1.00 -14.08
C ILE A 468 18.35 -0.25 -14.06
N ALA A 469 17.79 -1.45 -14.22
CA ALA A 469 18.55 -2.70 -14.29
C ALA A 469 19.57 -2.63 -15.46
N ALA A 470 19.13 -2.23 -16.66
CA ALA A 470 20.01 -2.07 -17.81
C ALA A 470 21.12 -1.04 -17.56
N LEU A 471 20.84 0.06 -16.86
CA LEU A 471 21.85 1.05 -16.49
C LEU A 471 22.89 0.48 -15.52
N PHE A 472 22.50 -0.37 -14.57
CA PHE A 472 23.44 -1.03 -13.66
C PHE A 472 24.26 -2.13 -14.34
N ASP A 473 23.71 -2.83 -15.32
CA ASP A 473 24.47 -3.83 -16.09
C ASP A 473 25.66 -3.22 -16.82
N ILE A 474 25.55 -1.99 -17.32
CA ILE A 474 26.64 -1.25 -17.93
C ILE A 474 27.80 -0.99 -16.95
N THR A 475 27.51 -0.91 -15.65
CA THR A 475 28.49 -0.57 -14.61
C THR A 475 28.96 -1.77 -13.80
N ARG A 476 28.57 -2.99 -14.15
CA ARG A 476 28.76 -4.24 -13.38
C ARG A 476 30.19 -4.45 -12.81
N GLY A 477 31.23 -3.93 -13.47
CA GLY A 477 32.63 -3.99 -12.98
C GLY A 477 33.09 -2.78 -12.18
N ASN A 478 32.30 -1.70 -12.09
CA ASN A 478 32.73 -0.42 -11.49
C ASN A 478 31.58 0.40 -10.91
N MET A 479 30.72 -0.26 -10.14
CA MET A 479 29.47 0.30 -9.65
C MET A 479 29.66 1.56 -8.77
N TYR A 480 30.72 1.60 -7.96
CA TYR A 480 31.00 2.73 -7.06
C TYR A 480 31.70 3.91 -7.72
N HIS A 481 32.25 3.72 -8.90
CA HIS A 481 32.93 4.76 -9.69
C HIS A 481 32.36 4.84 -11.10
N PRO A 482 31.05 5.13 -11.24
CA PRO A 482 30.40 5.12 -12.54
C PRO A 482 30.98 6.21 -13.44
N LYS A 483 31.01 5.93 -14.74
CA LYS A 483 31.41 6.91 -15.75
C LYS A 483 30.42 8.08 -15.79
N HIS A 484 30.90 9.24 -16.27
CA HIS A 484 30.09 10.45 -16.38
C HIS A 484 28.81 10.22 -17.19
N ASP A 485 28.90 9.50 -18.32
CA ASP A 485 27.78 9.21 -19.20
C ASP A 485 26.67 8.40 -18.50
N TRP A 486 27.05 7.44 -17.66
CA TRP A 486 26.08 6.72 -16.82
C TRP A 486 25.33 7.68 -15.88
N THR A 487 26.07 8.57 -15.23
CA THR A 487 25.48 9.58 -14.33
C THR A 487 24.49 10.50 -15.07
N LEU A 488 24.80 10.87 -16.30
CA LEU A 488 23.91 11.67 -17.15
C LEU A 488 22.66 10.87 -17.53
N SER A 489 22.80 9.61 -17.92
CA SER A 489 21.67 8.74 -18.28
C SER A 489 20.72 8.52 -17.10
N VAL A 490 21.26 8.30 -15.88
CA VAL A 490 20.46 8.21 -14.66
C VAL A 490 19.70 9.50 -14.39
N LYS A 491 20.36 10.65 -14.49
CA LYS A 491 19.72 11.96 -14.29
C LYS A 491 18.59 12.20 -15.28
N GLU A 492 18.82 11.88 -16.54
CA GLU A 492 17.82 12.04 -17.58
C GLU A 492 16.59 11.14 -17.30
N HIS A 493 16.83 9.87 -17.02
CA HIS A 493 15.77 8.91 -16.72
C HIS A 493 14.93 9.35 -15.51
N LEU A 494 15.57 9.66 -14.39
CA LEU A 494 14.85 10.05 -13.17
C LEU A 494 14.17 11.42 -13.30
N ASN A 495 14.73 12.36 -14.08
CA ASN A 495 14.05 13.61 -14.38
C ASN A 495 12.79 13.40 -15.25
N LYS A 496 12.86 12.51 -16.25
CA LYS A 496 11.67 12.14 -17.04
C LYS A 496 10.59 11.51 -16.18
N SER A 497 10.97 10.70 -15.19
CA SER A 497 10.00 10.09 -14.27
C SER A 497 9.20 11.09 -13.43
N LEU A 498 9.68 12.33 -13.29
CA LEU A 498 8.99 13.44 -12.60
C LEU A 498 8.05 14.23 -13.51
N SER A 499 8.06 13.99 -14.81
CA SER A 499 7.22 14.70 -15.78
C SER A 499 5.88 13.99 -15.99
N GLU A 500 4.97 14.65 -16.71
CA GLU A 500 3.75 14.03 -17.20
C GLU A 500 4.02 12.82 -18.10
N GLU A 501 5.06 12.90 -18.94
CA GLU A 501 5.46 11.77 -19.77
C GLU A 501 5.76 10.52 -18.92
N GLY A 502 6.40 10.69 -17.76
CA GLY A 502 6.62 9.61 -16.80
C GLY A 502 5.31 9.04 -16.23
N LEU A 503 4.30 9.89 -15.97
CA LEU A 503 2.98 9.47 -15.51
C LEU A 503 2.22 8.70 -16.59
N ILE A 504 2.12 9.26 -17.77
CA ILE A 504 1.38 8.67 -18.90
C ILE A 504 2.06 7.38 -19.35
N ARG A 505 3.38 7.38 -19.44
CA ARG A 505 4.17 6.23 -19.89
C ARG A 505 4.02 5.04 -18.96
N GLN A 506 4.01 5.26 -17.66
CA GLN A 506 3.78 4.19 -16.69
C GLN A 506 2.36 3.63 -16.75
N SER A 507 1.35 4.49 -16.92
CA SER A 507 -0.03 4.06 -17.07
C SER A 507 -0.28 3.29 -18.37
N LEU A 508 0.48 3.57 -19.44
CA LEU A 508 0.39 2.89 -20.73
C LEU A 508 1.18 1.57 -20.78
N LEU A 509 2.34 1.53 -20.11
CA LEU A 509 3.25 0.37 -20.16
C LEU A 509 2.92 -0.69 -19.12
N SER A 510 2.49 -0.30 -17.95
CA SER A 510 2.08 -1.20 -16.90
C SER A 510 0.56 -1.30 -16.93
N LYS A 511 0.04 -2.44 -17.30
CA LYS A 511 -1.38 -2.74 -17.10
C LYS A 511 -1.62 -2.73 -15.60
N PRO A 512 -2.26 -1.72 -15.00
CA PRO A 512 -2.45 -1.67 -13.57
C PRO A 512 -3.37 -2.82 -13.15
N ASN A 513 -2.89 -3.71 -12.30
CA ASN A 513 -3.70 -4.75 -11.70
C ASN A 513 -4.43 -4.25 -10.44
N SER A 514 -4.16 -3.01 -10.02
CA SER A 514 -4.83 -2.34 -8.92
C SER A 514 -4.92 -0.85 -9.23
N PHE A 515 -6.02 -0.20 -8.92
CA PHE A 515 -6.17 1.25 -9.12
C PHE A 515 -5.14 2.05 -8.32
N LEU A 516 -4.55 1.45 -7.28
CA LEU A 516 -3.49 2.05 -6.48
C LEU A 516 -2.08 1.82 -7.04
N SER A 517 -1.90 0.95 -8.04
CA SER A 517 -0.57 0.70 -8.61
C SER A 517 -0.09 1.87 -9.47
N HIS A 518 -1.02 2.50 -10.18
CA HIS A 518 -0.79 3.74 -10.92
C HIS A 518 -1.94 4.70 -10.62
N PRO A 519 -1.91 5.37 -9.48
CA PRO A 519 -3.02 6.18 -9.00
C PRO A 519 -3.25 7.43 -9.83
N LEU A 520 -2.42 7.65 -10.78
CA LEU A 520 -2.38 8.80 -11.65
C LEU A 520 -3.10 8.54 -12.86
N PRO A 521 -3.53 9.01 -13.64
CA PRO A 521 -4.48 9.95 -14.12
C PRO A 521 -5.90 9.70 -13.59
N GLU A 522 -6.18 8.49 -13.10
CA GLU A 522 -7.55 8.15 -12.67
C GLU A 522 -8.07 8.93 -11.46
N CYS A 523 -7.14 9.42 -10.62
CA CYS A 523 -7.48 10.22 -9.44
C CYS A 523 -7.29 11.73 -9.62
N SER A 524 -6.82 12.16 -10.76
CA SER A 524 -6.48 13.57 -11.01
C SER A 524 -6.85 13.97 -12.43
N CYS A 525 -7.08 15.26 -12.64
CA CYS A 525 -7.29 15.87 -13.95
C CYS A 525 -6.49 17.17 -14.05
N ARG A 526 -6.34 17.72 -15.25
CA ARG A 526 -5.62 18.96 -15.51
C ARG A 526 -6.59 20.10 -15.70
N ILE A 527 -6.30 21.24 -15.10
CA ILE A 527 -6.94 22.50 -15.49
C ILE A 527 -6.30 22.97 -16.79
N SER A 528 -7.10 23.07 -17.85
CA SER A 528 -6.67 23.62 -19.12
C SER A 528 -6.40 25.12 -18.97
N SER A 529 -5.16 25.55 -19.21
CA SER A 529 -4.94 26.91 -19.63
C SER A 529 -5.49 27.04 -21.05
N LEU A 530 -6.29 28.04 -21.32
CA LEU A 530 -7.05 28.34 -22.56
C LEU A 530 -6.30 28.25 -23.91
N GLU A 531 -5.03 27.80 -23.94
CA GLU A 531 -4.17 27.81 -25.13
C GLU A 531 -3.81 26.44 -25.69
N LEU A 532 -4.22 25.32 -25.10
CA LEU A 532 -3.78 23.99 -25.55
C LEU A 532 -4.93 22.99 -25.70
N THR A 533 -5.88 23.31 -26.58
CA THR A 533 -6.81 22.33 -27.14
C THR A 533 -6.09 21.52 -28.24
N LYS A 534 -5.33 20.51 -27.86
CA LYS A 534 -5.04 19.35 -28.71
C LYS A 534 -5.31 18.10 -27.90
N GLN A 535 -6.42 17.48 -28.22
CA GLN A 535 -6.73 16.10 -27.85
C GLN A 535 -5.54 15.22 -28.25
N THR A 536 -4.79 14.74 -27.31
CA THR A 536 -3.84 13.67 -27.54
C THR A 536 -4.61 12.36 -27.37
N GLU A 537 -5.20 11.88 -28.46
CA GLU A 537 -5.62 10.49 -28.58
C GLU A 537 -4.44 9.59 -28.27
N GLY A 538 -4.59 8.71 -27.30
CA GLY A 538 -3.63 7.64 -27.07
C GLY A 538 -3.49 6.81 -28.37
N LYS A 539 -2.28 6.43 -28.73
CA LYS A 539 -1.96 5.71 -29.98
C LYS A 539 -2.77 4.43 -30.19
N ASP A 540 -3.50 3.96 -29.19
CA ASP A 540 -4.28 2.71 -29.19
C ASP A 540 -5.80 2.92 -29.11
N GLY A 541 -6.29 4.15 -29.21
CA GLY A 541 -7.73 4.43 -29.16
C GLY A 541 -8.43 4.02 -27.86
N ARG A 542 -7.69 3.71 -26.80
CA ARG A 542 -8.22 3.35 -25.50
C ARG A 542 -8.27 4.57 -24.60
N VAL A 543 -9.48 4.94 -24.22
CA VAL A 543 -9.75 5.95 -23.21
C VAL A 543 -9.35 5.35 -21.86
N LEU A 544 -8.27 5.91 -21.24
CA LEU A 544 -7.89 5.57 -19.88
C LEU A 544 -8.84 6.24 -18.90
N TYR A 545 -9.10 5.62 -17.76
CA TYR A 545 -9.79 6.27 -16.66
C TYR A 545 -9.03 7.51 -16.23
N GLY A 546 -9.70 8.64 -16.20
CA GLY A 546 -9.08 9.91 -16.02
C GLY A 546 -8.47 10.45 -17.32
N ASP A 547 -8.79 9.86 -18.45
CA ASP A 547 -8.40 10.28 -19.78
C ASP A 547 -9.08 11.57 -20.24
N GLU A 548 -9.96 12.07 -19.48
CA GLU A 548 -10.16 13.49 -19.45
C GLU A 548 -8.87 14.08 -18.88
N HIS A 549 -7.82 14.21 -19.71
CA HIS A 549 -6.63 14.95 -19.34
C HIS A 549 -6.98 16.32 -18.80
N GLU A 550 -8.16 16.81 -19.15
CA GLU A 550 -8.75 18.03 -18.69
C GLU A 550 -9.76 17.78 -17.58
N CYS A 551 -9.72 18.65 -16.57
CA CYS A 551 -10.74 18.62 -15.53
C CYS A 551 -12.11 18.91 -16.15
N PRO A 552 -13.15 18.17 -15.76
CA PRO A 552 -14.51 18.45 -16.19
C PRO A 552 -14.89 19.91 -15.90
N ILE A 553 -15.73 20.49 -16.73
CA ILE A 553 -16.15 21.90 -16.62
C ILE A 553 -16.68 22.24 -15.21
N TRP A 554 -17.34 21.31 -14.57
CA TRP A 554 -17.86 21.49 -13.20
C TRP A 554 -16.77 21.59 -12.10
N MET A 555 -15.52 21.21 -12.40
CA MET A 555 -14.37 21.36 -11.51
C MET A 555 -13.54 22.62 -11.83
N GLN A 556 -13.76 23.22 -12.97
CA GLN A 556 -13.09 24.47 -13.35
C GLN A 556 -13.70 25.61 -12.53
N SER A 557 -12.88 26.39 -11.84
CA SER A 557 -13.35 27.50 -11.04
C SER A 557 -14.05 28.53 -11.92
N ALA A 558 -15.08 29.20 -11.38
CA ALA A 558 -15.88 30.20 -12.09
C ALA A 558 -15.05 31.41 -12.65
N GLU A 559 -13.84 31.62 -12.15
CA GLU A 559 -12.87 32.60 -12.67
C GLU A 559 -12.27 32.23 -14.03
N ALA A 560 -12.25 30.92 -14.39
CA ALA A 560 -11.79 30.45 -15.70
C ALA A 560 -12.92 30.45 -16.76
N VAL A 561 -14.19 30.55 -16.35
CA VAL A 561 -15.39 30.47 -17.21
C VAL A 561 -15.93 31.86 -17.57
N GLY A 562 -15.15 32.89 -17.41
CA GLY A 562 -15.55 34.26 -17.78
C GLY A 562 -15.68 34.54 -19.27
N VAL A 563 -16.26 33.65 -20.10
CA VAL A 563 -16.83 34.00 -21.44
C VAL A 563 -17.78 32.87 -21.92
N ARG A 564 -19.04 33.27 -22.11
CA ARG A 564 -20.13 32.62 -22.86
C ARG A 564 -21.10 31.72 -22.10
N ASN A 565 -22.12 32.38 -21.56
CA ASN A 565 -23.50 31.88 -21.63
C ASN A 565 -24.00 32.23 -23.03
N ASP A 566 -24.10 31.22 -23.87
CA ASP A 566 -25.12 31.08 -24.90
C ASP A 566 -24.83 29.75 -25.62
N ASP A 567 -25.90 29.01 -25.83
CA ASP A 567 -25.97 27.74 -26.56
C ASP A 567 -25.66 26.47 -25.76
N VAL A 568 -26.64 26.04 -24.97
CA VAL A 568 -26.81 24.63 -24.61
C VAL A 568 -28.04 24.12 -25.37
N GLU A 569 -27.81 23.61 -26.56
CA GLU A 569 -28.76 22.68 -27.18
C GLU A 569 -28.49 21.27 -26.69
N SER A 570 -29.55 20.63 -26.27
CA SER A 570 -29.63 19.27 -25.82
C SER A 570 -29.31 18.27 -26.96
N ALA A 571 -28.24 17.50 -26.80
CA ALA A 571 -28.00 16.33 -27.64
C ALA A 571 -28.57 15.09 -26.93
N GLU A 572 -29.54 14.48 -27.60
CA GLU A 572 -30.15 13.21 -27.22
C GLU A 572 -29.19 12.04 -27.44
N ASP A 573 -29.19 11.12 -26.48
CA ASP A 573 -28.41 9.88 -26.48
C ASP A 573 -28.91 8.92 -27.60
N ASP A 574 -28.04 8.63 -28.56
CA ASP A 574 -28.19 7.44 -29.41
C ASP A 574 -27.37 6.28 -28.82
N ASN A 575 -28.06 5.29 -28.31
CA ASN A 575 -27.52 4.02 -27.86
C ASN A 575 -27.20 3.12 -29.04
N ASP A 576 -25.94 2.96 -29.39
CA ASP A 576 -25.49 1.84 -30.20
C ASP A 576 -24.77 0.79 -29.32
N VAL A 577 -25.48 -0.33 -29.16
CA VAL A 577 -25.01 -1.54 -28.50
C VAL A 577 -24.11 -2.30 -29.47
N VAL A 578 -22.81 -2.29 -29.23
CA VAL A 578 -21.87 -3.18 -29.91
C VAL A 578 -21.65 -4.43 -29.06
N GLU A 579 -22.25 -5.53 -29.49
CA GLU A 579 -21.97 -6.89 -29.01
C GLU A 579 -20.50 -7.24 -29.27
N GLN A 580 -19.72 -7.44 -28.24
CA GLN A 580 -18.41 -8.08 -28.33
C GLN A 580 -18.56 -9.58 -28.02
N GLN A 581 -18.24 -10.39 -28.99
CA GLN A 581 -18.14 -11.85 -28.90
C GLN A 581 -17.13 -12.27 -27.82
N GLU A 582 -17.63 -13.02 -26.87
CA GLU A 582 -16.83 -13.75 -25.88
C GLU A 582 -16.05 -14.87 -26.60
N ARG A 583 -14.73 -14.82 -26.52
CA ARG A 583 -13.88 -15.98 -26.80
C ARG A 583 -13.80 -16.82 -25.53
N ASN A 584 -14.45 -17.97 -25.58
CA ASN A 584 -14.39 -19.05 -24.60
C ASN A 584 -12.95 -19.54 -24.43
N GLY A 585 -12.37 -19.32 -23.27
CA GLY A 585 -11.24 -20.08 -22.75
C GLY A 585 -11.76 -21.21 -21.85
N PRO A 586 -11.06 -22.35 -21.74
CA PRO A 586 -11.61 -23.54 -21.11
C PRO A 586 -11.83 -23.34 -19.61
N ASP A 587 -13.00 -23.74 -19.22
CA ASP A 587 -13.50 -23.82 -17.84
C ASP A 587 -12.69 -24.87 -17.06
N PHE A 588 -11.80 -24.44 -16.17
CA PHE A 588 -11.23 -25.30 -15.14
C PHE A 588 -12.00 -25.13 -13.83
N THR A 589 -13.14 -25.81 -13.76
CA THR A 589 -13.78 -26.10 -12.49
C THR A 589 -12.98 -27.18 -11.77
N THR A 590 -11.97 -26.80 -11.01
CA THR A 590 -11.46 -27.65 -9.92
C THR A 590 -12.04 -27.14 -8.62
N SER A 591 -13.02 -27.87 -8.13
CA SER A 591 -13.49 -27.76 -6.76
C SER A 591 -12.34 -28.18 -5.83
N LEU A 592 -11.60 -27.22 -5.29
CA LEU A 592 -10.76 -27.43 -4.13
C LEU A 592 -11.59 -27.06 -2.89
N THR A 593 -12.24 -28.04 -2.35
CA THR A 593 -12.60 -28.09 -0.93
C THR A 593 -11.30 -28.08 -0.13
N SER A 594 -10.75 -26.93 0.15
CA SER A 594 -9.82 -26.80 1.26
C SER A 594 -10.68 -26.75 2.52
N THR A 595 -10.77 -27.89 3.19
CA THR A 595 -11.11 -27.97 4.61
C THR A 595 -10.09 -27.14 5.37
N ILE A 596 -10.37 -25.87 5.55
CA ILE A 596 -9.86 -25.09 6.67
C ILE A 596 -10.95 -25.21 7.72
N ASP A 597 -10.91 -26.31 8.46
CA ASP A 597 -11.52 -26.40 9.78
C ASP A 597 -10.80 -25.41 10.70
N HIS A 598 -11.28 -24.20 10.72
CA HIS A 598 -11.19 -23.32 11.84
C HIS A 598 -12.60 -22.80 12.07
N ASP A 599 -13.28 -23.47 12.98
CA ASP A 599 -14.38 -22.93 13.74
C ASP A 599 -13.90 -21.66 14.45
N GLU A 600 -13.82 -20.54 13.71
CA GLU A 600 -13.79 -19.22 14.32
C GLU A 600 -15.23 -18.91 14.71
N GLU A 601 -15.57 -19.34 15.92
CA GLU A 601 -16.78 -18.93 16.62
C GLU A 601 -16.88 -17.40 16.56
N TRP A 602 -17.97 -16.93 15.99
CA TRP A 602 -18.35 -15.54 16.04
C TRP A 602 -18.59 -15.18 17.49
N ASP A 603 -17.71 -14.37 18.09
CA ASP A 603 -17.94 -13.86 19.44
C ASP A 603 -19.16 -12.91 19.42
N PRO A 604 -20.25 -13.24 20.10
CA PRO A 604 -21.46 -12.44 20.09
C PRO A 604 -21.36 -11.13 20.88
N ASN A 605 -20.23 -10.86 21.54
CA ASN A 605 -20.07 -9.73 22.47
C ASN A 605 -19.21 -8.57 21.94
N ASP A 606 -18.70 -8.63 20.70
CA ASP A 606 -18.00 -7.50 20.08
C ASP A 606 -18.94 -6.59 19.26
#